data_eece65aa2bd04c587936e3a0c6e285fe
#
_entry.id   eece65aa2bd04c587936e3a0c6e285fe
#
_cell.length_a   1.000
_cell.length_b   1.000
_cell.length_c   1.000
_cell.angle_alpha   90.00
_cell.angle_beta   90.00
_cell.angle_gamma   90.00
#
_symmetry.space_group_name_H-M   'P 1'
#
loop_
_entity.id
_entity.type
_entity.pdbx_description
1 polymer ?
#
loop_
_entity_poly.entity_id
_entity_poly.type
_entity_poly.pdbx_seq_one_letter_code
_entity_poly.pdbx_strand_id
1 'polypeptide(L)'
;MKDLPTFNSPGDFKDRLSDTEFWSPFVLDVLQRNDQNGSANDIVAGVGGTFPTFLVGRVVVKFFGYLNWWQSSYRIERAAHALLVSDTRIKTPVVLAEGALSGDEGESASGSVAVAGSESAWSYLIFTRMPGIAWGYLDLSRDQKLSIAHALGEQVARVHALEAPKEIEVTCGWAALDVVAACRHSSLAPHLVDQIASYLEKLAPFDNVFQNGDIMHRHVFAKDGGYSGIIDWGDATVTDRHYDLAKIHLDLFDCDKDLLREFLAASNWPVGNGQSQFCRQALGLALYRQCHGMANHHSMDVFHRLPSHFDQSKFGTVDELAVALFGL
;
A
#
# COMPACT_ATOMS: atom_id res chain seq x y z
N MET A 1 3.61 21.89 -28.34
CA MET A 1 3.97 20.47 -28.15
C MET A 1 4.68 20.36 -26.81
N LYS A 2 4.21 19.49 -25.93
CA LYS A 2 4.93 19.20 -24.68
C LYS A 2 5.58 17.83 -24.86
N ASP A 3 6.91 17.80 -24.73
CA ASP A 3 7.62 16.53 -24.69
C ASP A 3 7.15 15.72 -23.46
N LEU A 4 7.09 14.40 -23.60
CA LEU A 4 6.77 13.53 -22.46
C LEU A 4 7.83 13.68 -21.35
N PRO A 5 7.48 13.44 -20.08
CA PRO A 5 8.46 13.45 -19.00
C PRO A 5 9.60 12.47 -19.27
N THR A 6 10.82 12.97 -19.28
CA THR A 6 12.05 12.18 -19.50
C THR A 6 13.03 12.42 -18.36
N PHE A 7 13.80 11.38 -18.00
CA PHE A 7 14.75 11.41 -16.89
C PHE A 7 16.06 10.78 -17.32
N ASN A 8 17.17 11.41 -16.91
CA ASN A 8 18.51 10.97 -17.26
C ASN A 8 19.02 9.82 -16.38
N SER A 9 18.42 9.64 -15.22
CA SER A 9 18.81 8.60 -14.26
C SER A 9 17.69 8.34 -13.23
N PRO A 10 17.75 7.21 -12.49
CA PRO A 10 16.85 6.96 -11.34
C PRO A 10 16.93 8.04 -10.25
N GLY A 11 18.09 8.68 -10.08
CA GLY A 11 18.26 9.81 -9.17
C GLY A 11 17.49 11.04 -9.64
N ASP A 12 17.63 11.40 -10.93
CA ASP A 12 16.88 12.51 -11.54
C ASP A 12 15.35 12.29 -11.43
N PHE A 13 14.87 11.07 -11.67
CA PHE A 13 13.47 10.72 -11.46
C PHE A 13 13.04 10.93 -10.01
N LYS A 14 13.83 10.41 -9.05
CA LYS A 14 13.54 10.54 -7.62
C LYS A 14 13.49 11.99 -7.16
N ASP A 15 14.42 12.81 -7.61
CA ASP A 15 14.52 14.23 -7.26
C ASP A 15 13.31 15.02 -7.79
N ARG A 16 12.72 14.57 -8.93
CA ARG A 16 11.58 15.21 -9.55
C ARG A 16 10.23 14.64 -9.17
N LEU A 17 10.14 13.59 -8.34
CA LEU A 17 8.86 13.00 -7.92
C LEU A 17 7.88 14.02 -7.34
N SER A 18 8.39 15.00 -6.60
CA SER A 18 7.60 16.05 -5.92
C SER A 18 7.83 17.46 -6.52
N ASP A 19 8.48 17.56 -7.66
CA ASP A 19 8.78 18.83 -8.33
C ASP A 19 7.52 19.38 -9.00
N THR A 20 6.81 20.26 -8.29
CA THR A 20 5.57 20.85 -8.78
C THR A 20 5.79 21.74 -10.00
N GLU A 21 6.94 22.40 -10.16
CA GLU A 21 7.24 23.22 -11.31
C GLU A 21 7.39 22.35 -12.57
N PHE A 22 8.14 21.27 -12.46
CA PHE A 22 8.32 20.30 -13.55
C PHE A 22 7.00 19.64 -13.96
N TRP A 23 6.17 19.20 -13.00
CA TRP A 23 4.94 18.44 -13.29
C TRP A 23 3.72 19.31 -13.60
N SER A 24 3.69 20.59 -13.18
CA SER A 24 2.52 21.46 -13.41
C SER A 24 2.00 21.47 -14.85
N PRO A 25 2.82 21.54 -15.89
CA PRO A 25 2.33 21.51 -17.26
C PRO A 25 1.56 20.23 -17.61
N PHE A 26 1.99 19.08 -17.09
CA PHE A 26 1.34 17.79 -17.32
C PHE A 26 0.07 17.63 -16.49
N VAL A 27 0.10 18.06 -15.23
CA VAL A 27 -1.06 18.05 -14.34
C VAL A 27 -2.19 18.90 -14.93
N LEU A 28 -1.89 20.13 -15.38
CA LEU A 28 -2.90 21.03 -15.95
C LEU A 28 -3.47 20.50 -17.27
N ASP A 29 -2.63 19.91 -18.12
CA ASP A 29 -3.06 19.29 -19.38
C ASP A 29 -4.04 18.13 -19.12
N VAL A 30 -3.69 17.23 -18.16
CA VAL A 30 -4.54 16.12 -17.78
C VAL A 30 -5.87 16.60 -17.20
N LEU A 31 -5.85 17.61 -16.31
CA LEU A 31 -7.06 18.19 -15.75
C LEU A 31 -7.96 18.80 -16.84
N GLN A 32 -7.39 19.60 -17.75
CA GLN A 32 -8.11 20.22 -18.83
C GLN A 32 -8.77 19.20 -19.76
N ARG A 33 -8.06 18.13 -20.15
CA ARG A 33 -8.58 17.06 -21.03
C ARG A 33 -9.77 16.30 -20.39
N ASN A 34 -9.89 16.32 -19.06
CA ASN A 34 -10.90 15.59 -18.31
C ASN A 34 -11.91 16.52 -17.63
N ASP A 35 -12.08 17.76 -18.11
CA ASP A 35 -13.03 18.76 -17.59
C ASP A 35 -12.89 19.02 -16.08
N GLN A 36 -11.67 18.87 -15.55
CA GLN A 36 -11.36 19.16 -14.15
C GLN A 36 -10.76 20.56 -14.01
N ASN A 37 -11.21 21.30 -13.00
CA ASN A 37 -10.70 22.64 -12.72
C ASN A 37 -9.41 22.57 -11.88
N GLY A 38 -8.43 23.42 -12.20
CA GLY A 38 -7.22 23.60 -11.42
C GLY A 38 -6.35 24.72 -11.97
N SER A 39 -5.51 25.31 -11.11
CA SER A 39 -4.50 26.26 -11.51
C SER A 39 -3.11 25.82 -11.03
N ALA A 40 -2.06 26.34 -11.63
CA ALA A 40 -0.69 26.01 -11.24
C ALA A 40 -0.41 26.32 -9.75
N ASN A 41 -1.04 27.37 -9.22
CA ASN A 41 -0.89 27.77 -7.82
C ASN A 41 -1.59 26.82 -6.83
N ASP A 42 -2.51 25.98 -7.30
CA ASP A 42 -3.27 25.03 -6.48
C ASP A 42 -2.61 23.66 -6.44
N ILE A 43 -1.54 23.44 -7.21
CA ILE A 43 -0.85 22.16 -7.29
C ILE A 43 0.05 21.97 -6.07
N VAL A 44 -0.22 20.91 -5.31
CA VAL A 44 0.58 20.51 -4.16
C VAL A 44 1.07 19.10 -4.38
N ALA A 45 2.36 18.85 -4.20
CA ALA A 45 2.91 17.49 -4.29
C ALA A 45 2.36 16.61 -3.17
N GLY A 46 2.09 15.36 -3.50
CA GLY A 46 1.80 14.32 -2.52
C GLY A 46 3.01 14.06 -1.61
N VAL A 47 2.75 13.57 -0.40
CA VAL A 47 3.81 13.30 0.57
C VAL A 47 4.32 11.87 0.41
N GLY A 48 5.53 11.73 -0.09
CA GLY A 48 6.14 10.43 -0.38
C GLY A 48 5.48 9.75 -1.58
N GLY A 49 5.87 8.52 -1.84
CA GLY A 49 5.30 7.71 -2.92
C GLY A 49 6.33 7.30 -3.95
N THR A 50 5.96 6.27 -4.69
CA THR A 50 6.78 5.68 -5.77
C THR A 50 6.53 6.39 -7.09
N PHE A 51 5.36 6.98 -7.27
CA PHE A 51 4.92 7.62 -8.50
C PHE A 51 4.55 9.09 -8.25
N PRO A 52 4.82 9.99 -9.23
CA PRO A 52 4.47 11.40 -9.12
C PRO A 52 2.97 11.58 -8.86
N THR A 53 2.64 12.21 -7.75
CA THR A 53 1.25 12.36 -7.28
C THR A 53 1.02 13.80 -6.83
N PHE A 54 -0.03 14.43 -7.35
CA PHE A 54 -0.31 15.84 -7.13
C PHE A 54 -1.76 16.05 -6.71
N LEU A 55 -1.95 16.87 -5.68
CA LEU A 55 -3.24 17.29 -5.18
C LEU A 55 -3.60 18.63 -5.81
N VAL A 56 -4.80 18.76 -6.37
CA VAL A 56 -5.31 20.01 -6.96
C VAL A 56 -6.76 20.21 -6.51
N GLY A 57 -6.98 21.08 -5.53
CA GLY A 57 -8.30 21.28 -4.96
C GLY A 57 -8.92 19.99 -4.41
N ARG A 58 -9.95 19.47 -5.11
CA ARG A 58 -10.69 18.26 -4.70
C ARG A 58 -10.26 16.98 -5.41
N VAL A 59 -9.27 17.05 -6.27
CA VAL A 59 -8.79 15.90 -7.04
C VAL A 59 -7.33 15.59 -6.74
N VAL A 60 -6.92 14.38 -7.07
CA VAL A 60 -5.54 13.90 -7.03
C VAL A 60 -5.22 13.34 -8.40
N VAL A 61 -4.08 13.75 -8.96
CA VAL A 61 -3.54 13.23 -10.22
C VAL A 61 -2.32 12.39 -9.88
N LYS A 62 -2.32 11.11 -10.27
CA LYS A 62 -1.20 10.19 -10.10
C LYS A 62 -0.73 9.73 -11.47
N PHE A 63 0.56 9.90 -11.74
CA PHE A 63 1.20 9.48 -13.00
C PHE A 63 1.94 8.18 -12.81
N PHE A 64 1.91 7.32 -13.82
CA PHE A 64 2.61 6.03 -13.85
C PHE A 64 3.52 6.00 -15.08
N GLY A 65 4.80 5.80 -14.87
CA GLY A 65 5.80 5.76 -15.92
C GLY A 65 7.20 5.58 -15.35
N TYR A 66 8.23 5.52 -16.22
CA TYR A 66 9.65 5.42 -15.93
C TYR A 66 10.10 4.11 -15.26
N LEU A 67 9.46 3.69 -14.17
CA LEU A 67 9.85 2.49 -13.41
C LEU A 67 9.46 1.21 -14.17
N ASN A 68 10.30 0.19 -14.15
CA ASN A 68 10.08 -1.06 -14.92
C ASN A 68 8.73 -1.73 -14.63
N TRP A 69 8.17 -1.51 -13.43
CA TRP A 69 6.92 -2.14 -12.98
C TRP A 69 5.72 -1.19 -13.01
N TRP A 70 5.85 0.01 -13.59
CA TRP A 70 4.78 1.01 -13.58
C TRP A 70 3.47 0.51 -14.21
N GLN A 71 3.58 -0.29 -15.27
CA GLN A 71 2.39 -0.85 -15.95
C GLN A 71 1.62 -1.81 -15.04
N SER A 72 2.33 -2.62 -14.25
CA SER A 72 1.70 -3.51 -13.27
C SER A 72 1.00 -2.71 -12.18
N SER A 73 1.69 -1.72 -11.58
CA SER A 73 1.10 -0.86 -10.54
C SER A 73 -0.12 -0.09 -11.05
N TYR A 74 -0.06 0.49 -12.25
CA TYR A 74 -1.20 1.16 -12.88
C TYR A 74 -2.40 0.22 -13.05
N ARG A 75 -2.16 -0.97 -13.61
CA ARG A 75 -3.20 -1.97 -13.87
C ARG A 75 -3.85 -2.45 -12.57
N ILE A 76 -3.03 -2.73 -11.55
CA ILE A 76 -3.49 -3.18 -10.23
C ILE A 76 -4.33 -2.09 -9.56
N GLU A 77 -3.83 -0.86 -9.48
CA GLU A 77 -4.54 0.24 -8.81
C GLU A 77 -5.87 0.55 -9.49
N ARG A 78 -5.88 0.57 -10.81
CA ARG A 78 -7.09 0.73 -11.62
C ARG A 78 -8.12 -0.38 -11.36
N ALA A 79 -7.69 -1.64 -11.39
CA ALA A 79 -8.55 -2.80 -11.17
C ALA A 79 -9.07 -2.85 -9.72
N ALA A 80 -8.23 -2.53 -8.74
CA ALA A 80 -8.63 -2.43 -7.35
C ALA A 80 -9.73 -1.39 -7.14
N HIS A 81 -9.55 -0.17 -7.67
CA HIS A 81 -10.57 0.87 -7.56
C HIS A 81 -11.87 0.50 -8.29
N ALA A 82 -11.80 -0.16 -9.45
CA ALA A 82 -12.98 -0.65 -10.14
C ALA A 82 -13.76 -1.69 -9.32
N LEU A 83 -13.07 -2.54 -8.54
CA LEU A 83 -13.68 -3.48 -7.62
C LEU A 83 -14.30 -2.78 -6.40
N LEU A 84 -13.55 -1.86 -5.77
CA LEU A 84 -13.93 -1.22 -4.51
C LEU A 84 -15.24 -0.41 -4.60
N VAL A 85 -15.56 0.16 -5.76
CA VAL A 85 -16.82 0.89 -5.97
C VAL A 85 -18.05 -0.01 -5.91
N SER A 86 -17.90 -1.34 -5.96
CA SER A 86 -19.00 -2.30 -5.81
C SER A 86 -19.60 -2.33 -4.40
N ASP A 87 -18.85 -1.93 -3.37
CA ASP A 87 -19.38 -1.69 -2.01
C ASP A 87 -19.14 -0.23 -1.60
N THR A 88 -20.13 0.60 -1.73
CA THR A 88 -20.08 2.05 -1.42
C THR A 88 -19.79 2.38 0.06
N ARG A 89 -19.80 1.38 0.94
CA ARG A 89 -19.44 1.52 2.34
C ARG A 89 -17.92 1.47 2.54
N ILE A 90 -17.16 0.99 1.55
CA ILE A 90 -15.70 1.05 1.56
C ILE A 90 -15.28 2.48 1.24
N LYS A 91 -14.61 3.12 2.21
CA LYS A 91 -14.17 4.50 2.09
C LYS A 91 -12.79 4.54 1.42
N THR A 92 -12.78 4.87 0.15
CA THR A 92 -11.58 4.98 -0.69
C THR A 92 -11.77 6.10 -1.72
N PRO A 93 -10.71 6.67 -2.32
CA PRO A 93 -10.86 7.56 -3.46
C PRO A 93 -11.60 6.90 -4.62
N VAL A 94 -12.35 7.69 -5.36
CA VAL A 94 -13.03 7.25 -6.59
C VAL A 94 -12.21 7.70 -7.78
N VAL A 95 -11.98 6.81 -8.75
CA VAL A 95 -11.38 7.17 -10.04
C VAL A 95 -12.39 8.00 -10.83
N LEU A 96 -11.99 9.21 -11.17
CA LEU A 96 -12.80 10.16 -11.97
C LEU A 96 -12.47 10.07 -13.46
N ALA A 97 -11.20 9.83 -13.78
CA ALA A 97 -10.72 9.66 -15.14
C ALA A 97 -9.41 8.88 -15.19
N GLU A 98 -9.14 8.31 -16.34
CA GLU A 98 -7.90 7.60 -16.66
C GLU A 98 -7.45 7.92 -18.08
N GLY A 99 -6.15 7.79 -18.36
CA GLY A 99 -5.62 8.02 -19.69
C GLY A 99 -4.11 7.91 -19.76
N ALA A 100 -3.58 8.39 -20.89
CA ALA A 100 -2.15 8.49 -21.13
C ALA A 100 -1.74 9.90 -21.56
N LEU A 101 -0.52 10.30 -21.20
CA LEU A 101 0.11 11.47 -21.79
C LEU A 101 0.48 11.10 -23.24
N SER A 102 0.00 11.84 -24.21
CA SER A 102 0.36 11.67 -25.62
C SER A 102 1.51 12.63 -26.00
N GLY A 103 2.62 12.07 -26.45
CA GLY A 103 3.50 12.81 -27.34
C GLY A 103 2.83 12.92 -28.71
N ASP A 104 3.14 13.97 -29.47
CA ASP A 104 2.54 14.23 -30.78
C ASP A 104 2.83 13.12 -31.81
N GLU A 105 1.96 12.15 -31.89
CA GLU A 105 1.69 11.41 -33.11
C GLU A 105 0.18 11.26 -33.28
N GLY A 106 -0.36 12.08 -34.15
CA GLY A 106 -1.62 12.00 -34.88
C GLY A 106 -2.85 11.42 -34.19
N GLU A 107 -3.86 12.26 -34.07
CA GLU A 107 -5.27 11.96 -33.87
C GLU A 107 -5.65 10.48 -34.07
N SER A 108 -6.03 9.84 -32.98
CA SER A 108 -7.02 8.74 -33.06
C SER A 108 -8.13 9.04 -32.07
N ALA A 109 -9.20 9.57 -32.64
CA ALA A 109 -10.48 9.70 -31.97
C ALA A 109 -11.00 8.32 -31.54
N SER A 110 -11.73 8.34 -30.42
CA SER A 110 -12.64 7.30 -29.95
C SER A 110 -12.02 5.96 -29.48
N GLY A 111 -11.93 5.79 -28.19
CA GLY A 111 -12.32 4.50 -27.56
C GLY A 111 -11.33 3.34 -27.61
N SER A 112 -10.08 3.51 -27.99
CA SER A 112 -9.09 2.43 -27.90
C SER A 112 -8.04 2.74 -26.82
N VAL A 113 -8.01 1.88 -25.80
CA VAL A 113 -6.90 1.76 -24.86
C VAL A 113 -5.59 1.75 -25.65
N ALA A 114 -4.71 2.73 -25.40
CA ALA A 114 -3.39 2.76 -26.01
C ALA A 114 -2.71 1.42 -25.76
N VAL A 115 -2.31 0.75 -26.85
CA VAL A 115 -1.69 -0.58 -26.79
C VAL A 115 -0.42 -0.47 -25.92
N ALA A 116 -0.39 -1.21 -24.82
CA ALA A 116 0.77 -1.36 -23.98
C ALA A 116 1.94 -1.88 -24.80
N GLY A 117 2.94 -1.04 -25.07
CA GLY A 117 4.09 -1.46 -25.88
C GLY A 117 5.13 -0.40 -26.20
N SER A 118 4.91 0.90 -25.98
CA SER A 118 5.98 1.88 -26.12
C SER A 118 6.63 2.18 -24.77
N GLU A 119 7.95 2.02 -24.68
CA GLU A 119 8.77 2.28 -23.48
C GLU A 119 8.69 3.72 -22.97
N SER A 120 8.03 4.64 -23.69
CA SER A 120 7.89 6.06 -23.37
C SER A 120 6.48 6.51 -22.98
N ALA A 121 5.54 5.60 -22.76
CA ALA A 121 4.17 6.00 -22.40
C ALA A 121 4.04 6.31 -20.90
N TRP A 122 3.36 7.42 -20.58
CA TRP A 122 2.96 7.77 -19.23
C TRP A 122 1.44 7.61 -19.10
N SER A 123 0.99 6.77 -18.17
CA SER A 123 -0.41 6.67 -17.84
C SER A 123 -0.74 7.53 -16.62
N TYR A 124 -2.01 7.91 -16.46
CA TYR A 124 -2.47 8.64 -15.28
C TYR A 124 -3.82 8.13 -14.80
N LEU A 125 -4.05 8.35 -13.51
CA LEU A 125 -5.36 8.25 -12.87
C LEU A 125 -5.68 9.58 -12.18
N ILE A 126 -6.93 10.03 -12.31
CA ILE A 126 -7.48 11.16 -11.54
C ILE A 126 -8.43 10.58 -10.52
N PHE A 127 -8.20 10.92 -9.26
CA PHE A 127 -9.03 10.48 -8.14
C PHE A 127 -9.74 11.64 -7.46
N THR A 128 -10.83 11.33 -6.75
CA THR A 128 -11.32 12.22 -5.70
C THR A 128 -10.27 12.31 -4.59
N ARG A 129 -10.08 13.50 -4.02
CA ARG A 129 -9.19 13.67 -2.87
C ARG A 129 -9.85 13.07 -1.62
N MET A 130 -9.13 12.20 -0.90
CA MET A 130 -9.59 11.67 0.37
C MET A 130 -9.72 12.80 1.40
N PRO A 131 -10.86 12.90 2.11
CA PRO A 131 -11.03 13.91 3.16
C PRO A 131 -10.13 13.66 4.37
N GLY A 132 -9.60 14.74 4.95
CA GLY A 132 -8.80 14.67 6.16
C GLY A 132 -7.29 14.59 5.90
N ILE A 133 -6.58 14.01 6.84
CA ILE A 133 -5.11 13.93 6.89
C ILE A 133 -4.74 12.48 7.24
N ALA A 134 -3.62 11.99 6.74
CA ALA A 134 -3.14 10.65 7.07
C ALA A 134 -2.80 10.54 8.58
N TRP A 135 -3.10 9.38 9.15
CA TRP A 135 -2.91 9.05 10.57
C TRP A 135 -1.54 9.48 11.11
N GLY A 136 -0.46 9.22 10.37
CA GLY A 136 0.90 9.51 10.79
C GLY A 136 1.24 11.00 10.96
N TYR A 137 0.36 11.90 10.52
CA TYR A 137 0.53 13.35 10.62
C TYR A 137 -0.48 14.01 11.58
N LEU A 138 -1.23 13.20 12.34
CA LEU A 138 -2.24 13.67 13.29
C LEU A 138 -1.81 13.39 14.73
N ASP A 139 -2.07 14.34 15.60
CA ASP A 139 -2.02 14.12 17.04
C ASP A 139 -3.40 13.64 17.50
N LEU A 140 -3.56 12.32 17.54
CA LEU A 140 -4.82 11.65 17.90
C LEU A 140 -4.80 11.23 19.36
N SER A 141 -5.89 11.50 20.07
CA SER A 141 -6.11 10.96 21.42
C SER A 141 -6.20 9.43 21.39
N ARG A 142 -6.04 8.78 22.54
CA ARG A 142 -6.17 7.32 22.67
C ARG A 142 -7.53 6.82 22.17
N ASP A 143 -8.61 7.50 22.56
CA ASP A 143 -9.97 7.11 22.16
C ASP A 143 -10.20 7.27 20.65
N GLN A 144 -9.64 8.32 20.04
CA GLN A 144 -9.68 8.50 18.60
C GLN A 144 -8.93 7.38 17.87
N LYS A 145 -7.74 7.00 18.35
CA LYS A 145 -6.97 5.89 17.79
C LYS A 145 -7.74 4.57 17.86
N LEU A 146 -8.36 4.25 19.00
CA LEU A 146 -9.19 3.07 19.16
C LEU A 146 -10.41 3.08 18.23
N SER A 147 -11.11 4.22 18.14
CA SER A 147 -12.26 4.38 17.23
C SER A 147 -11.87 4.20 15.77
N ILE A 148 -10.72 4.75 15.36
CA ILE A 148 -10.23 4.60 13.98
C ILE A 148 -9.78 3.15 13.73
N ALA A 149 -9.12 2.48 14.68
CA ALA A 149 -8.72 1.09 14.58
C ALA A 149 -9.95 0.17 14.40
N HIS A 150 -11.03 0.43 15.16
CA HIS A 150 -12.32 -0.25 15.00
C HIS A 150 -12.87 -0.07 13.58
N ALA A 151 -13.05 1.17 13.16
CA ALA A 151 -13.60 1.49 11.83
C ALA A 151 -12.73 0.92 10.69
N LEU A 152 -11.41 0.93 10.84
CA LEU A 152 -10.49 0.28 9.91
C LEU A 152 -10.71 -1.23 9.85
N GLY A 153 -10.93 -1.88 11.00
CA GLY A 153 -11.26 -3.31 11.08
C GLY A 153 -12.51 -3.65 10.27
N GLU A 154 -13.58 -2.89 10.44
CA GLU A 154 -14.81 -3.05 9.66
C GLU A 154 -14.56 -2.86 8.15
N GLN A 155 -13.73 -1.90 7.77
CA GLN A 155 -13.40 -1.65 6.35
C GLN A 155 -12.59 -2.80 5.75
N VAL A 156 -11.58 -3.29 6.47
CA VAL A 156 -10.75 -4.41 6.02
C VAL A 156 -11.58 -5.69 5.89
N ALA A 157 -12.52 -5.94 6.82
CA ALA A 157 -13.46 -7.06 6.69
C ALA A 157 -14.28 -7.01 5.39
N ARG A 158 -14.75 -5.81 4.99
CA ARG A 158 -15.49 -5.62 3.72
C ARG A 158 -14.58 -5.86 2.52
N VAL A 159 -13.35 -5.35 2.56
CA VAL A 159 -12.36 -5.54 1.48
C VAL A 159 -12.06 -7.02 1.31
N HIS A 160 -11.80 -7.75 2.40
CA HIS A 160 -11.53 -9.19 2.37
C HIS A 160 -12.69 -10.05 1.86
N ALA A 161 -13.93 -9.51 1.90
CA ALA A 161 -15.11 -10.18 1.39
C ALA A 161 -15.34 -9.99 -0.13
N LEU A 162 -14.55 -9.13 -0.77
CA LEU A 162 -14.66 -8.91 -2.22
C LEU A 162 -13.96 -10.03 -2.99
N GLU A 163 -14.57 -10.45 -4.09
CA GLU A 163 -13.94 -11.37 -5.04
C GLU A 163 -13.03 -10.58 -5.99
N ALA A 164 -11.73 -10.84 -5.90
CA ALA A 164 -10.75 -10.13 -6.69
C ALA A 164 -10.91 -10.39 -8.20
N PRO A 165 -10.78 -9.38 -9.05
CA PRO A 165 -10.74 -9.55 -10.49
C PRO A 165 -9.44 -10.26 -10.92
N LYS A 166 -9.46 -10.87 -12.10
CA LYS A 166 -8.33 -11.65 -12.64
C LYS A 166 -7.06 -10.81 -12.86
N GLU A 167 -7.22 -9.51 -12.99
CA GLU A 167 -6.13 -8.54 -13.17
C GLU A 167 -5.28 -8.38 -11.90
N ILE A 168 -5.85 -8.71 -10.75
CA ILE A 168 -5.14 -8.70 -9.46
C ILE A 168 -4.67 -10.12 -9.20
N GLU A 169 -3.38 -10.31 -9.40
CA GLU A 169 -2.76 -11.62 -9.29
C GLU A 169 -2.79 -12.15 -7.85
N VAL A 170 -3.04 -13.45 -7.72
CA VAL A 170 -2.75 -14.15 -6.48
C VAL A 170 -1.24 -14.09 -6.28
N THR A 171 -0.79 -13.52 -5.19
CA THR A 171 0.63 -13.56 -4.83
C THR A 171 0.99 -15.02 -4.53
N CYS A 172 1.53 -15.68 -5.53
CA CYS A 172 2.02 -17.05 -5.45
C CYS A 172 3.54 -17.06 -5.63
N GLY A 173 4.16 -18.19 -5.40
CA GLY A 173 5.61 -18.33 -5.53
C GLY A 173 6.38 -17.97 -4.26
N TRP A 174 5.70 -17.85 -3.12
CA TRP A 174 6.35 -17.68 -1.82
C TRP A 174 7.47 -18.71 -1.59
N ALA A 175 7.31 -19.95 -2.05
CA ALA A 175 8.32 -21.00 -1.95
C ALA A 175 9.59 -20.70 -2.76
N ALA A 176 9.51 -19.83 -3.77
CA ALA A 176 10.67 -19.43 -4.58
C ALA A 176 11.43 -18.24 -3.97
N LEU A 177 10.91 -17.61 -2.91
CA LEU A 177 11.53 -16.46 -2.27
C LEU A 177 12.57 -16.92 -1.24
N ASP A 178 13.77 -16.37 -1.31
CA ASP A 178 14.76 -16.55 -0.26
C ASP A 178 14.50 -15.59 0.91
N VAL A 179 13.51 -15.95 1.73
CA VAL A 179 13.09 -15.15 2.89
C VAL A 179 14.22 -15.02 3.92
N VAL A 180 15.04 -16.06 4.08
CA VAL A 180 16.19 -16.03 5.01
C VAL A 180 17.20 -15.00 4.54
N ALA A 181 17.58 -15.01 3.25
CA ALA A 181 18.49 -14.02 2.71
C ALA A 181 17.95 -12.59 2.85
N ALA A 182 16.65 -12.38 2.56
CA ALA A 182 16.02 -11.09 2.74
C ALA A 182 16.04 -10.61 4.20
N CYS A 183 15.76 -11.50 5.15
CA CYS A 183 15.75 -11.14 6.57
C CYS A 183 17.14 -10.88 7.16
N ARG A 184 18.23 -11.39 6.55
CA ARG A 184 19.61 -11.01 6.93
C ARG A 184 19.92 -9.54 6.72
N HIS A 185 19.16 -8.86 5.86
CA HIS A 185 19.29 -7.43 5.59
C HIS A 185 18.22 -6.60 6.34
N SER A 186 17.46 -7.22 7.24
CA SER A 186 16.48 -6.55 8.09
C SER A 186 17.03 -6.21 9.47
N SER A 187 16.21 -5.52 10.28
CA SER A 187 16.50 -5.24 11.69
C SER A 187 16.26 -6.44 12.63
N LEU A 188 16.00 -7.65 12.09
CA LEU A 188 15.87 -8.85 12.90
C LEU A 188 17.23 -9.30 13.46
N ALA A 189 17.22 -9.76 14.73
CA ALA A 189 18.41 -10.28 15.37
C ALA A 189 18.93 -11.54 14.64
N PRO A 190 20.24 -11.67 14.36
CA PRO A 190 20.80 -12.75 13.56
C PRO A 190 20.42 -14.16 14.03
N HIS A 191 20.39 -14.40 15.35
CA HIS A 191 20.04 -15.71 15.93
C HIS A 191 18.57 -16.11 15.68
N LEU A 192 17.68 -15.14 15.41
CA LEU A 192 16.29 -15.39 15.01
C LEU A 192 16.22 -15.69 13.51
N VAL A 193 17.05 -15.01 12.69
CA VAL A 193 17.07 -15.22 11.24
C VAL A 193 17.43 -16.66 10.89
N ASP A 194 18.33 -17.29 11.62
CA ASP A 194 18.75 -18.69 11.40
C ASP A 194 17.60 -19.71 11.63
N GLN A 195 16.51 -19.31 12.30
CA GLN A 195 15.36 -20.17 12.60
C GLN A 195 14.22 -20.00 11.57
N ILE A 196 14.29 -19.00 10.67
CA ILE A 196 13.17 -18.63 9.79
C ILE A 196 12.73 -19.78 8.90
N ALA A 197 13.65 -20.51 8.28
CA ALA A 197 13.30 -21.60 7.37
C ALA A 197 12.38 -22.63 8.06
N SER A 198 12.81 -23.15 9.21
CA SER A 198 12.03 -24.13 9.98
C SER A 198 10.74 -23.55 10.59
N TYR A 199 10.69 -22.24 10.80
CA TYR A 199 9.49 -21.54 11.25
C TYR A 199 8.43 -21.47 10.16
N LEU A 200 8.81 -21.11 8.93
CA LEU A 200 7.90 -20.99 7.80
C LEU A 200 7.26 -22.33 7.40
N GLU A 201 7.96 -23.46 7.58
CA GLU A 201 7.43 -24.81 7.35
C GLU A 201 6.20 -25.15 8.22
N LYS A 202 6.01 -24.42 9.33
CA LYS A 202 4.92 -24.64 10.29
C LYS A 202 3.70 -23.75 10.06
N LEU A 203 3.71 -22.93 9.01
CA LEU A 203 2.57 -22.08 8.69
C LEU A 203 1.36 -22.92 8.25
N ALA A 204 0.17 -22.45 8.59
CA ALA A 204 -1.07 -23.02 8.08
C ALA A 204 -1.23 -22.70 6.57
N PRO A 205 -2.07 -23.46 5.85
CA PRO A 205 -2.47 -23.08 4.50
C PRO A 205 -3.01 -21.66 4.45
N PHE A 206 -2.69 -20.91 3.39
CA PHE A 206 -3.06 -19.51 3.26
C PHE A 206 -4.56 -19.36 3.01
N ASP A 207 -5.15 -18.43 3.76
CA ASP A 207 -6.51 -17.95 3.58
C ASP A 207 -6.49 -16.74 2.64
N ASN A 208 -6.49 -17.02 1.34
CA ASN A 208 -6.32 -16.00 0.30
C ASN A 208 -7.54 -15.09 0.20
N VAL A 209 -7.34 -13.81 0.49
CA VAL A 209 -8.34 -12.74 0.36
C VAL A 209 -7.78 -11.59 -0.47
N PHE A 210 -8.68 -10.83 -1.10
CA PHE A 210 -8.30 -9.55 -1.69
C PHE A 210 -7.97 -8.55 -0.60
N GLN A 211 -6.85 -7.85 -0.73
CA GLN A 211 -6.38 -6.89 0.26
C GLN A 211 -5.58 -5.75 -0.37
N ASN A 212 -5.37 -4.67 0.39
CA ASN A 212 -4.65 -3.48 -0.08
C ASN A 212 -3.16 -3.75 -0.31
N GLY A 213 -2.53 -4.55 0.54
CA GLY A 213 -1.11 -4.87 0.46
C GLY A 213 -0.17 -3.83 1.10
N ASP A 214 -0.61 -2.60 1.41
CA ASP A 214 0.25 -1.56 2.03
C ASP A 214 -0.51 -0.61 2.99
N ILE A 215 -1.36 -1.14 3.87
CA ILE A 215 -2.08 -0.34 4.88
C ILE A 215 -1.11 0.16 5.95
N MET A 216 -0.63 1.39 5.80
CA MET A 216 0.35 2.01 6.69
C MET A 216 -0.10 3.39 7.20
N HIS A 217 0.66 3.96 8.14
CA HIS A 217 0.34 5.23 8.80
C HIS A 217 0.13 6.42 7.83
N ARG A 218 0.64 6.35 6.59
CA ARG A 218 0.46 7.38 5.55
C ARG A 218 -0.75 7.12 4.65
N HIS A 219 -1.32 5.91 4.66
CA HIS A 219 -2.39 5.51 3.76
C HIS A 219 -3.76 5.45 4.43
N VAL A 220 -3.82 5.47 5.76
CA VAL A 220 -5.07 5.55 6.52
C VAL A 220 -5.35 7.01 6.88
N PHE A 221 -6.50 7.50 6.43
CA PHE A 221 -6.91 8.89 6.61
C PHE A 221 -7.95 9.04 7.71
N ALA A 222 -7.86 10.17 8.44
CA ALA A 222 -8.83 10.56 9.45
C ALA A 222 -9.24 12.02 9.27
N LYS A 223 -10.50 12.31 9.59
CA LYS A 223 -11.08 13.64 9.58
C LYS A 223 -11.91 13.84 10.84
N ASP A 224 -11.74 14.99 11.50
CA ASP A 224 -12.47 15.35 12.71
C ASP A 224 -12.38 14.28 13.81
N GLY A 225 -11.21 13.61 13.92
CA GLY A 225 -10.94 12.55 14.88
C GLY A 225 -11.54 11.18 14.55
N GLY A 226 -12.22 11.02 13.39
CA GLY A 226 -12.80 9.77 12.92
C GLY A 226 -12.15 9.26 11.64
N TYR A 227 -12.26 7.96 11.39
CA TYR A 227 -11.79 7.31 10.17
C TYR A 227 -12.46 7.89 8.91
N SER A 228 -11.69 8.20 7.88
CA SER A 228 -12.22 8.73 6.62
C SER A 228 -11.92 7.87 5.39
N GLY A 229 -10.89 7.04 5.39
CA GLY A 229 -10.65 6.09 4.29
C GLY A 229 -9.23 5.58 4.17
N ILE A 230 -9.02 4.69 3.19
CA ILE A 230 -7.73 4.12 2.78
C ILE A 230 -7.40 4.58 1.37
N ILE A 231 -6.15 4.97 1.15
CA ILE A 231 -5.62 5.33 -0.18
C ILE A 231 -4.54 4.34 -0.61
N ASP A 232 -4.06 4.50 -1.83
CA ASP A 232 -2.94 3.78 -2.45
C ASP A 232 -3.18 2.26 -2.56
N TRP A 233 -3.78 1.86 -3.67
CA TRP A 233 -4.14 0.48 -3.98
C TRP A 233 -3.23 -0.14 -5.04
N GLY A 234 -2.09 0.50 -5.34
CA GLY A 234 -1.12 0.02 -6.33
C GLY A 234 -0.42 -1.29 -5.97
N ASP A 235 -0.44 -1.65 -4.68
CA ASP A 235 0.08 -2.90 -4.14
C ASP A 235 -1.01 -3.93 -3.80
N ALA A 236 -2.27 -3.70 -4.26
CA ALA A 236 -3.37 -4.60 -3.99
C ALA A 236 -3.09 -6.01 -4.54
N THR A 237 -3.43 -7.01 -3.76
CA THR A 237 -3.08 -8.41 -4.06
C THR A 237 -4.10 -9.37 -3.48
N VAL A 238 -3.99 -10.65 -3.86
CA VAL A 238 -4.71 -11.76 -3.24
C VAL A 238 -3.70 -12.67 -2.56
N THR A 239 -3.71 -12.70 -1.25
CA THR A 239 -2.85 -13.57 -0.45
C THR A 239 -3.45 -13.80 0.94
N ASP A 240 -2.72 -14.48 1.83
CA ASP A 240 -3.17 -14.69 3.21
C ASP A 240 -3.48 -13.36 3.91
N ARG A 241 -4.64 -13.30 4.57
CA ARG A 241 -5.12 -12.06 5.23
C ARG A 241 -4.11 -11.43 6.19
N HIS A 242 -3.23 -12.24 6.82
CA HIS A 242 -2.24 -11.74 7.76
C HIS A 242 -1.13 -10.90 7.10
N TYR A 243 -1.05 -10.87 5.77
CA TYR A 243 -0.06 -10.06 5.06
C TYR A 243 -0.23 -8.56 5.33
N ASP A 244 -1.46 -8.05 5.37
CA ASP A 244 -1.72 -6.65 5.74
C ASP A 244 -1.43 -6.36 7.22
N LEU A 245 -1.54 -7.35 8.12
CA LEU A 245 -1.25 -7.16 9.56
C LEU A 245 0.18 -6.71 9.82
N ALA A 246 1.14 -7.09 8.98
CA ALA A 246 2.51 -6.64 9.11
C ALA A 246 2.59 -5.10 9.11
N LYS A 247 1.91 -4.44 8.18
CA LYS A 247 1.88 -2.98 8.10
C LYS A 247 0.91 -2.36 9.10
N ILE A 248 -0.26 -2.94 9.26
CA ILE A 248 -1.26 -2.44 10.21
C ILE A 248 -0.70 -2.46 11.64
N HIS A 249 -0.08 -3.55 12.08
CA HIS A 249 0.36 -3.66 13.45
C HIS A 249 1.75 -3.04 13.68
N LEU A 250 2.73 -3.34 12.81
CA LEU A 250 4.10 -2.91 13.02
C LEU A 250 4.36 -1.45 12.59
N ASP A 251 3.56 -0.91 11.65
CA ASP A 251 3.74 0.44 11.14
C ASP A 251 2.64 1.40 11.60
N LEU A 252 1.36 1.09 11.31
CA LEU A 252 0.24 1.99 11.62
C LEU A 252 -0.04 2.07 13.12
N PHE A 253 -0.06 0.92 13.81
CA PHE A 253 -0.37 0.85 15.26
C PHE A 253 0.86 0.92 16.14
N ASP A 254 2.05 0.98 15.57
CA ASP A 254 3.31 1.09 16.33
C ASP A 254 3.44 -0.01 17.41
N CYS A 255 3.05 -1.24 17.06
CA CYS A 255 2.98 -2.43 17.92
C CYS A 255 2.02 -2.31 19.12
N ASP A 256 1.07 -1.38 19.09
CA ASP A 256 0.07 -1.21 20.15
C ASP A 256 -0.96 -2.35 20.13
N LYS A 257 -0.93 -3.16 21.19
CA LYS A 257 -1.77 -4.36 21.35
C LYS A 257 -3.26 -4.06 21.53
N ASP A 258 -3.61 -2.90 22.10
CA ASP A 258 -5.02 -2.55 22.28
C ASP A 258 -5.63 -2.12 20.96
N LEU A 259 -4.87 -1.37 20.13
CA LEU A 259 -5.30 -1.05 18.77
C LEU A 259 -5.44 -2.32 17.92
N LEU A 260 -4.49 -3.25 18.02
CA LEU A 260 -4.58 -4.53 17.34
C LEU A 260 -5.82 -5.32 17.79
N ARG A 261 -6.08 -5.40 19.10
CA ARG A 261 -7.24 -6.12 19.66
C ARG A 261 -8.56 -5.53 19.14
N GLU A 262 -8.68 -4.21 19.16
CA GLU A 262 -9.85 -3.50 18.67
C GLU A 262 -10.08 -3.72 17.16
N PHE A 263 -9.04 -3.63 16.36
CA PHE A 263 -9.06 -3.91 14.93
C PHE A 263 -9.50 -5.34 14.62
N LEU A 264 -8.91 -6.33 15.29
CA LEU A 264 -9.23 -7.75 15.07
C LEU A 264 -10.66 -8.09 15.48
N ALA A 265 -11.16 -7.50 16.58
CA ALA A 265 -12.54 -7.66 17.02
C ALA A 265 -13.52 -7.09 15.99
N ALA A 266 -13.27 -5.88 15.50
CA ALA A 266 -14.13 -5.20 14.52
C ALA A 266 -14.12 -5.87 13.13
N SER A 267 -13.00 -6.48 12.76
CA SER A 267 -12.86 -7.20 11.48
C SER A 267 -13.39 -8.64 11.51
N ASN A 268 -13.86 -9.14 12.66
CA ASN A 268 -14.18 -10.56 12.86
C ASN A 268 -13.01 -11.48 12.43
N TRP A 269 -11.79 -11.06 12.76
CA TRP A 269 -10.61 -11.79 12.33
C TRP A 269 -10.57 -13.19 12.99
N PRO A 270 -10.29 -14.26 12.23
CA PRO A 270 -10.28 -15.61 12.79
C PRO A 270 -9.01 -15.83 13.64
N VAL A 271 -9.00 -15.29 14.85
CA VAL A 271 -7.90 -15.52 15.81
C VAL A 271 -7.86 -16.98 16.25
N GLY A 272 -9.00 -17.68 16.16
CA GLY A 272 -9.13 -19.11 16.47
C GLY A 272 -8.94 -19.42 17.95
N ASN A 273 -9.08 -20.73 18.31
CA ASN A 273 -8.80 -21.22 19.66
C ASN A 273 -7.30 -21.37 19.96
N GLY A 274 -6.42 -21.01 19.00
CA GLY A 274 -4.97 -21.14 19.05
C GLY A 274 -4.26 -19.82 18.81
N GLN A 275 -4.19 -18.96 19.83
CA GLN A 275 -3.43 -17.70 19.76
C GLN A 275 -2.01 -17.88 19.20
N SER A 276 -1.35 -19.01 19.51
CA SER A 276 -0.01 -19.32 18.99
C SER A 276 0.01 -19.50 17.46
N GLN A 277 -1.05 -20.11 16.87
CA GLN A 277 -1.13 -20.27 15.42
C GLN A 277 -1.39 -18.93 14.72
N PHE A 278 -2.26 -18.09 15.27
CA PHE A 278 -2.47 -16.72 14.79
C PHE A 278 -1.16 -15.92 14.81
N CYS A 279 -0.44 -15.90 15.94
CA CYS A 279 0.83 -15.18 16.05
C CYS A 279 1.86 -15.69 15.03
N ARG A 280 1.93 -17.04 14.87
CA ARG A 280 2.83 -17.67 13.90
C ARG A 280 2.52 -17.25 12.47
N GLN A 281 1.24 -17.27 12.09
CA GLN A 281 0.81 -16.86 10.76
C GLN A 281 1.12 -15.37 10.53
N ALA A 282 0.79 -14.50 11.47
CA ALA A 282 1.00 -13.06 11.38
C ALA A 282 2.49 -12.71 11.21
N LEU A 283 3.38 -13.30 12.01
CA LEU A 283 4.82 -13.09 11.84
C LEU A 283 5.34 -13.74 10.55
N GLY A 284 4.85 -14.92 10.19
CA GLY A 284 5.24 -15.60 8.94
C GLY A 284 4.96 -14.72 7.72
N LEU A 285 3.80 -14.11 7.65
CA LEU A 285 3.45 -13.19 6.54
C LEU A 285 4.25 -11.88 6.60
N ALA A 286 4.65 -11.40 7.78
CA ALA A 286 5.58 -10.27 7.91
C ALA A 286 6.97 -10.61 7.36
N LEU A 287 7.46 -11.84 7.59
CA LEU A 287 8.71 -12.33 7.03
C LEU A 287 8.65 -12.46 5.49
N TYR A 288 7.55 -12.97 4.94
CA TYR A 288 7.33 -12.97 3.50
C TYR A 288 7.27 -11.56 2.92
N ARG A 289 6.61 -10.62 3.62
CA ARG A 289 6.56 -9.23 3.19
C ARG A 289 7.95 -8.58 3.14
N GLN A 290 8.83 -8.89 4.08
CA GLN A 290 10.23 -8.46 4.06
C GLN A 290 10.91 -8.87 2.75
N CYS A 291 10.70 -10.11 2.32
CA CYS A 291 11.27 -10.63 1.08
C CYS A 291 10.65 -9.97 -0.16
N HIS A 292 9.35 -9.80 -0.20
CA HIS A 292 8.64 -9.17 -1.32
C HIS A 292 9.09 -7.72 -1.54
N GLY A 293 9.25 -6.95 -0.47
CA GLY A 293 9.78 -5.59 -0.53
C GLY A 293 11.18 -5.53 -1.14
N MET A 294 12.06 -6.49 -0.82
CA MET A 294 13.40 -6.57 -1.39
C MET A 294 13.41 -7.03 -2.85
N ALA A 295 12.57 -8.00 -3.22
CA ALA A 295 12.47 -8.50 -4.58
C ALA A 295 12.05 -7.40 -5.57
N ASN A 296 11.26 -6.44 -5.11
CA ASN A 296 10.83 -5.28 -5.88
C ASN A 296 11.80 -4.09 -5.80
N HIS A 297 13.07 -4.32 -5.44
CA HIS A 297 14.11 -3.29 -5.31
C HIS A 297 13.81 -2.18 -4.29
N HIS A 298 12.85 -2.39 -3.40
CA HIS A 298 12.62 -1.51 -2.27
C HIS A 298 13.42 -2.01 -1.08
N SER A 299 14.29 -1.18 -0.54
CA SER A 299 14.98 -1.43 0.74
C SER A 299 14.00 -1.30 1.91
N MET A 300 12.95 -2.11 1.89
CA MET A 300 11.94 -2.07 2.93
C MET A 300 12.33 -3.02 4.05
N ASP A 301 12.61 -2.48 5.21
CA ASP A 301 12.74 -3.25 6.42
C ASP A 301 11.42 -3.19 7.20
N VAL A 302 10.66 -4.27 7.16
CA VAL A 302 9.36 -4.38 7.84
C VAL A 302 9.51 -4.25 9.36
N PHE A 303 10.68 -4.60 9.89
CA PHE A 303 10.98 -4.61 11.32
C PHE A 303 11.70 -3.36 11.83
N HIS A 304 11.98 -2.37 10.97
CA HIS A 304 12.70 -1.14 11.36
C HIS A 304 11.91 -0.27 12.35
N ARG A 305 10.60 -0.43 12.42
CA ARG A 305 9.70 0.32 13.30
C ARG A 305 9.37 -0.40 14.61
N LEU A 306 10.04 -1.50 14.91
CA LEU A 306 9.86 -2.11 16.23
C LEU A 306 10.23 -1.08 17.30
N PRO A 307 9.38 -0.90 18.34
CA PRO A 307 9.63 0.05 19.41
C PRO A 307 11.01 -0.14 20.04
N SER A 308 11.70 0.93 20.39
CA SER A 308 13.06 0.88 20.94
C SER A 308 13.19 0.07 22.23
N HIS A 309 12.10 -0.07 22.98
CA HIS A 309 12.04 -0.92 24.18
C HIS A 309 11.87 -2.41 23.86
N PHE A 310 11.62 -2.75 22.58
CA PHE A 310 11.44 -4.12 22.13
C PHE A 310 12.80 -4.80 21.92
N ASP A 311 13.34 -5.35 22.98
CA ASP A 311 14.67 -5.98 22.98
C ASP A 311 14.59 -7.41 22.44
N GLN A 312 14.95 -7.57 21.16
CA GLN A 312 14.92 -8.86 20.46
C GLN A 312 15.90 -9.89 21.06
N SER A 313 16.92 -9.47 21.81
CA SER A 313 17.87 -10.39 22.46
C SER A 313 17.23 -11.24 23.56
N LYS A 314 16.04 -10.84 24.04
CA LYS A 314 15.27 -11.57 25.06
C LYS A 314 14.50 -12.76 24.52
N PHE A 315 14.39 -12.90 23.19
CA PHE A 315 13.67 -14.00 22.56
C PHE A 315 14.66 -15.05 22.07
N GLY A 316 14.55 -16.26 22.57
CA GLY A 316 15.35 -17.40 22.14
C GLY A 316 14.86 -18.00 20.82
N THR A 317 13.58 -17.79 20.48
CA THR A 317 12.94 -18.37 19.31
C THR A 317 12.08 -17.37 18.54
N VAL A 318 11.88 -17.65 17.25
CA VAL A 318 10.95 -16.88 16.39
C VAL A 318 9.50 -17.03 16.87
N ASP A 319 9.11 -18.15 17.45
CA ASP A 319 7.78 -18.35 18.06
C ASP A 319 7.57 -17.42 19.27
N GLU A 320 8.58 -17.23 20.13
CA GLU A 320 8.52 -16.26 21.23
C GLU A 320 8.40 -14.83 20.69
N LEU A 321 9.13 -14.48 19.67
CA LEU A 321 9.01 -13.18 18.99
C LEU A 321 7.59 -12.98 18.43
N ALA A 322 7.01 -14.01 17.79
CA ALA A 322 5.67 -13.96 17.24
C ALA A 322 4.62 -13.66 18.32
N VAL A 323 4.70 -14.36 19.48
CA VAL A 323 3.81 -14.12 20.61
C VAL A 323 4.04 -12.73 21.22
N ALA A 324 5.29 -12.29 21.32
CA ALA A 324 5.60 -10.96 21.82
C ALA A 324 5.03 -9.85 20.93
N LEU A 325 5.08 -10.00 19.61
CA LEU A 325 4.54 -9.02 18.66
C LEU A 325 3.01 -9.11 18.54
N PHE A 326 2.46 -10.28 18.29
CA PHE A 326 1.06 -10.46 17.89
C PHE A 326 0.16 -11.11 18.96
N GLY A 327 0.70 -11.54 20.11
CA GLY A 327 -0.10 -12.09 21.21
C GLY A 327 -1.00 -11.03 21.83
N LEU A 328 -2.28 -11.36 22.02
CA LEU A 328 -3.36 -10.47 22.51
C LEU A 328 -3.50 -10.51 24.02
#